data_c30775fcec798fa3274a3b393ad0fdfa
#
_entry.id   c30775fcec798fa3274a3b393ad0fdfa
#
_cell.length_a   1.000
_cell.length_b   1.000
_cell.length_c   1.000
_cell.angle_alpha   90.00
_cell.angle_beta   90.00
_cell.angle_gamma   90.00
#
_symmetry.space_group_name_H-M   'P 1'
#
loop_
_entity.id
_entity.type
_entity.pdbx_description
1 polymer ?
#
loop_
_entity_poly.entity_id
_entity_poly.type
_entity_poly.pdbx_seq_one_letter_code
_entity_poly.pdbx_strand_id
1 'polypeptide(L)'
;MGDGARLLNAREIRDSGSAGRSTAPAPGAALLPAVADLLPGPRVGGLDEERLIESELPDEESLEAREEAELEARHRRAAEHGDIGAMSVLGTMLLRRGDLEGAEPHLRAAAAGGDRPAANNLGLLLHQRGYADEAAAWWRIAAVAGSAAAAHALGRHFRERGDEPAAEYWLRQAAESGHTLGAYALADLLDHRRDVGAERWFHAAAEHGHREAAYRLAGICAERGEERAAEQWYRQAAARRHRRAALRLGTLLEERGEVEEAKRWYLTAARDGEPRAACALGFLLRDAGDVDGAATWWRRAANAGDGNAANALGALHAQEGETQTAERWYRAALEAGDVNGAFNLGLLCAGQGRTTQAEQWYRKAAYTGHREAANALAVLLLQRGDAAGAEPWFSKAAEAGSVDAAFNLGILHAGRDDDATARRWYERAAASGHGEAALQVAIALQKEGDAHGAERHLRCAAGGGSPEGAFRLGALLDAQDTPEAVAEAEEWYARAAGQGHRRAQVRLGMCAARRGDVVDAARWYREAAEGGSRNGAFNLGLLLAREGAEPEAALWWTRAADAGHGRAALRLALLAARHGQLADAQAWCARAVECGPAEVAERAARLTDALAHELSA
;
A
#
# COMPACT_ATOMS: atom_id res chain seq x y z
N MET A 1 30.30 0.24 29.89
CA MET A 1 30.92 0.54 28.59
C MET A 1 30.19 -0.26 27.55
N GLY A 2 29.27 0.34 26.93
CA GLY A 2 29.02 0.62 25.57
C GLY A 2 28.57 -0.58 24.74
N ASP A 3 27.31 -1.10 24.95
CA ASP A 3 26.59 -1.72 23.88
C ASP A 3 25.96 -0.57 23.06
N GLY A 4 26.64 -0.21 21.95
CA GLY A 4 26.14 0.81 21.02
C GLY A 4 24.80 0.40 20.45
N ALA A 5 23.77 1.15 20.81
CA ALA A 5 22.47 1.07 20.16
C ALA A 5 22.69 1.22 18.66
N ARG A 6 22.31 0.20 17.90
CA ARG A 6 22.43 0.18 16.43
C ARG A 6 21.36 1.08 15.84
N LEU A 7 21.82 2.11 15.16
CA LEU A 7 20.94 2.89 14.25
C LEU A 7 20.39 1.96 13.18
N LEU A 8 19.09 2.03 12.94
CA LEU A 8 18.45 1.32 11.83
C LEU A 8 19.10 1.78 10.52
N ASN A 9 19.71 0.85 9.82
CA ASN A 9 20.38 1.10 8.54
C ASN A 9 19.32 1.27 7.43
N ALA A 10 19.65 2.04 6.41
CA ALA A 10 18.79 2.25 5.24
C ALA A 10 18.36 0.93 4.51
N ARG A 11 19.03 -0.20 4.82
CA ARG A 11 18.62 -1.53 4.37
C ARG A 11 17.44 -2.11 5.16
N GLU A 12 17.32 -1.80 6.43
CA GLU A 12 16.20 -2.26 7.29
C GLU A 12 14.91 -1.45 7.03
N ILE A 13 15.06 -0.22 6.52
CA ILE A 13 13.92 0.62 6.06
C ILE A 13 13.25 0.02 4.82
N ARG A 14 13.94 -0.84 4.03
CA ARG A 14 13.33 -1.54 2.88
C ARG A 14 12.28 -2.57 3.29
N ASP A 15 12.44 -3.21 4.43
CA ASP A 15 11.57 -4.31 4.87
C ASP A 15 10.37 -3.83 5.70
N SER A 16 10.45 -2.62 6.29
CA SER A 16 9.34 -2.05 7.07
C SER A 16 8.21 -1.44 6.23
N GLY A 17 8.44 -1.20 4.93
CA GLY A 17 7.43 -0.69 3.99
C GLY A 17 6.51 -1.74 3.36
N SER A 18 6.77 -3.03 3.58
CA SER A 18 6.04 -4.14 2.97
C SER A 18 5.27 -5.04 3.94
N ALA A 19 5.28 -4.73 5.24
CA ALA A 19 4.60 -5.53 6.26
C ALA A 19 3.15 -5.06 6.49
N GLY A 20 2.28 -5.38 5.53
CA GLY A 20 0.85 -5.20 5.67
C GLY A 20 0.07 -6.32 5.00
N ARG A 21 -0.17 -7.40 5.76
CA ARG A 21 -1.08 -8.54 5.52
C ARG A 21 -0.47 -9.81 4.95
N SER A 22 0.01 -10.63 5.88
CA SER A 22 0.09 -12.08 5.74
C SER A 22 -1.30 -12.69 5.97
N THR A 23 -1.84 -13.39 4.99
CA THR A 23 -2.81 -14.46 5.20
C THR A 23 -2.30 -15.69 4.48
N ALA A 24 -2.14 -16.77 5.26
CA ALA A 24 -1.67 -18.07 4.82
C ALA A 24 -2.63 -18.75 3.83
N PRO A 25 -2.15 -19.69 2.99
CA PRO A 25 -2.96 -20.39 2.02
C PRO A 25 -3.55 -21.69 2.59
N ALA A 26 -4.78 -22.00 2.19
CA ALA A 26 -5.33 -23.36 2.27
C ALA A 26 -5.40 -23.98 0.86
N PRO A 27 -5.24 -25.30 0.73
CA PRO A 27 -5.00 -25.98 -0.53
C PRO A 27 -6.26 -26.57 -1.16
N GLY A 28 -6.23 -26.75 -2.45
CA GLY A 28 -7.11 -27.76 -3.04
C GLY A 28 -7.69 -27.48 -4.41
N ALA A 29 -7.01 -28.04 -5.40
CA ALA A 29 -7.53 -28.88 -6.48
C ALA A 29 -8.59 -28.33 -7.46
N ALA A 30 -8.24 -28.34 -8.70
CA ALA A 30 -8.76 -29.19 -9.77
C ALA A 30 -8.68 -28.54 -11.16
N LEU A 31 -7.96 -29.18 -11.98
CA LEU A 31 -7.88 -29.14 -13.44
C LEU A 31 -9.25 -29.19 -14.12
N LEU A 32 -9.46 -28.44 -15.19
CA LEU A 32 -10.16 -28.88 -16.40
C LEU A 32 -9.74 -28.04 -17.61
N PRO A 33 -9.95 -28.53 -18.88
CA PRO A 33 -8.88 -28.60 -19.85
C PRO A 33 -8.97 -27.60 -21.00
N ALA A 34 -7.86 -27.57 -21.74
CA ALA A 34 -7.67 -26.89 -23.00
C ALA A 34 -8.71 -27.29 -24.08
N VAL A 35 -9.15 -26.30 -24.86
CA VAL A 35 -9.64 -26.55 -26.21
C VAL A 35 -8.72 -25.79 -27.17
N ALA A 36 -7.79 -26.55 -27.71
CA ALA A 36 -7.05 -26.23 -28.90
C ALA A 36 -7.78 -26.84 -30.08
N ASP A 37 -7.47 -26.29 -31.25
CA ASP A 37 -7.67 -26.81 -32.59
C ASP A 37 -9.04 -26.69 -33.25
N LEU A 38 -9.06 -25.78 -34.22
CA LEU A 38 -9.60 -26.06 -35.55
C LEU A 38 -8.99 -25.08 -36.56
N LEU A 39 -7.87 -25.50 -37.16
CA LEU A 39 -7.39 -24.93 -38.42
C LEU A 39 -7.87 -25.85 -39.58
N PRO A 40 -8.20 -25.30 -40.76
CA PRO A 40 -8.60 -26.06 -41.91
C PRO A 40 -7.43 -26.35 -42.86
N GLY A 41 -7.33 -27.56 -43.32
CA GLY A 41 -6.61 -27.93 -44.55
C GLY A 41 -7.57 -28.62 -45.52
N PRO A 42 -7.09 -29.05 -46.70
CA PRO A 42 -6.50 -28.30 -47.80
C PRO A 42 -7.40 -28.26 -49.07
N ARG A 43 -6.98 -27.43 -50.03
CA ARG A 43 -7.53 -27.27 -51.39
C ARG A 43 -7.51 -28.56 -52.21
N VAL A 44 -8.64 -28.81 -52.93
CA VAL A 44 -8.61 -29.55 -54.20
C VAL A 44 -9.47 -28.75 -55.21
N GLY A 45 -8.91 -28.63 -56.39
CA GLY A 45 -9.38 -27.74 -57.41
C GLY A 45 -10.47 -28.27 -58.35
N GLY A 46 -10.97 -27.32 -59.14
CA GLY A 46 -11.41 -27.56 -60.53
C GLY A 46 -12.90 -27.65 -60.71
N LEU A 47 -13.41 -26.73 -61.42
CA LEU A 47 -14.23 -26.76 -62.65
C LEU A 47 -15.43 -25.80 -62.65
N ASP A 48 -15.30 -24.88 -63.58
CA ASP A 48 -16.31 -24.31 -64.53
C ASP A 48 -17.52 -23.52 -64.03
N GLU A 49 -17.44 -22.27 -64.40
CA GLU A 49 -18.42 -21.38 -65.01
C GLU A 49 -19.90 -21.81 -64.94
N GLU A 50 -20.63 -21.18 -64.02
CA GLU A 50 -21.97 -20.71 -64.28
C GLU A 50 -22.09 -19.27 -63.76
N ARG A 51 -22.23 -18.32 -64.69
CA ARG A 51 -22.65 -16.93 -64.43
C ARG A 51 -24.03 -16.97 -63.79
N LEU A 52 -24.04 -16.98 -62.46
CA LEU A 52 -25.20 -16.47 -61.71
C LEU A 52 -25.08 -14.95 -61.66
N ILE A 53 -26.01 -14.29 -62.31
CA ILE A 53 -26.30 -12.89 -62.18
C ILE A 53 -26.53 -12.67 -60.68
N GLU A 54 -25.51 -12.18 -59.95
CA GLU A 54 -25.71 -11.53 -58.67
C GLU A 54 -26.52 -10.27 -58.97
N SER A 55 -27.83 -10.38 -58.77
CA SER A 55 -28.64 -9.21 -58.53
C SER A 55 -28.07 -8.58 -57.25
N GLU A 56 -27.36 -7.47 -57.42
CA GLU A 56 -26.95 -6.61 -56.32
C GLU A 56 -28.22 -6.29 -55.51
N LEU A 57 -28.43 -7.02 -54.41
CA LEU A 57 -29.32 -6.54 -53.36
C LEU A 57 -28.66 -5.26 -52.85
N PRO A 58 -29.33 -4.12 -52.88
CA PRO A 58 -28.75 -2.89 -52.39
C PRO A 58 -28.40 -3.09 -50.92
N ASP A 59 -27.15 -2.72 -50.53
CA ASP A 59 -26.72 -2.74 -49.15
C ASP A 59 -27.75 -2.06 -48.26
N GLU A 60 -27.98 -2.59 -47.04
CA GLU A 60 -28.96 -2.04 -46.09
C GLU A 60 -28.79 -0.52 -45.91
N GLU A 61 -27.56 -0.02 -45.87
CA GLU A 61 -27.23 1.42 -45.83
C GLU A 61 -27.76 2.18 -47.05
N SER A 62 -27.78 1.56 -48.24
CA SER A 62 -28.29 2.20 -49.47
C SER A 62 -29.83 2.21 -49.52
N LEU A 63 -30.49 1.25 -48.88
CA LEU A 63 -31.94 1.22 -48.72
C LEU A 63 -32.42 2.26 -47.72
N GLU A 64 -31.80 2.35 -46.55
CA GLU A 64 -32.08 3.37 -45.53
C GLU A 64 -31.88 4.79 -46.08
N ALA A 65 -30.80 5.03 -46.81
CA ALA A 65 -30.54 6.34 -47.44
C ALA A 65 -31.61 6.71 -48.52
N ARG A 66 -32.13 5.73 -49.27
CA ARG A 66 -33.21 5.96 -50.24
C ARG A 66 -34.54 6.26 -49.56
N GLU A 67 -34.90 5.52 -48.51
CA GLU A 67 -36.09 5.77 -47.72
C GLU A 67 -36.06 7.16 -47.08
N GLU A 68 -34.90 7.57 -46.53
CA GLU A 68 -34.71 8.90 -45.96
C GLU A 68 -34.84 10.01 -47.01
N ALA A 69 -34.33 9.82 -48.23
CA ALA A 69 -34.44 10.75 -49.32
C ALA A 69 -35.88 10.86 -49.84
N GLU A 70 -36.63 9.75 -49.92
CA GLU A 70 -38.02 9.75 -50.30
C GLU A 70 -38.90 10.45 -49.25
N LEU A 71 -38.63 10.22 -47.98
CA LEU A 71 -39.31 10.88 -46.88
C LEU A 71 -39.05 12.40 -46.90
N GLU A 72 -37.80 12.81 -47.13
CA GLU A 72 -37.47 14.23 -47.30
C GLU A 72 -38.19 14.87 -48.48
N ALA A 73 -38.18 14.21 -49.66
CA ALA A 73 -38.88 14.71 -50.83
C ALA A 73 -40.39 14.83 -50.62
N ARG A 74 -40.98 13.93 -49.82
CA ARG A 74 -42.40 14.00 -49.43
C ARG A 74 -42.66 15.22 -48.53
N HIS A 75 -41.84 15.42 -47.50
CA HIS A 75 -41.99 16.56 -46.58
C HIS A 75 -41.70 17.89 -47.30
N ARG A 76 -40.77 17.92 -48.25
CA ARG A 76 -40.49 19.12 -49.06
C ARG A 76 -41.70 19.54 -49.88
N ARG A 77 -42.37 18.60 -50.57
CA ARG A 77 -43.60 18.88 -51.32
C ARG A 77 -44.74 19.35 -50.41
N ALA A 78 -44.93 18.74 -49.27
CA ALA A 78 -45.94 19.16 -48.31
C ALA A 78 -45.62 20.55 -47.69
N ALA A 79 -44.36 20.86 -47.42
CA ALA A 79 -43.92 22.17 -46.96
C ALA A 79 -44.15 23.28 -47.99
N GLU A 80 -43.95 23.01 -49.28
CA GLU A 80 -44.26 23.93 -50.38
C GLU A 80 -45.80 24.25 -50.47
N HIS A 81 -46.66 23.35 -50.00
CA HIS A 81 -48.07 23.57 -49.86
C HIS A 81 -48.55 24.21 -48.56
N GLY A 82 -47.58 24.63 -47.73
CA GLY A 82 -47.84 25.36 -46.48
C GLY A 82 -48.12 24.48 -45.25
N ASP A 83 -47.85 23.17 -45.31
CA ASP A 83 -48.02 22.28 -44.16
C ASP A 83 -46.97 22.57 -43.09
N ILE A 84 -47.40 23.11 -41.95
CA ILE A 84 -46.57 23.50 -40.81
C ILE A 84 -45.83 22.29 -40.24
N GLY A 85 -46.50 21.13 -40.13
CA GLY A 85 -45.88 19.90 -39.62
C GLY A 85 -44.77 19.40 -40.54
N ALA A 86 -45.00 19.43 -41.87
CA ALA A 86 -44.00 19.05 -42.85
C ALA A 86 -42.81 20.02 -42.87
N MET A 87 -43.02 21.32 -42.70
CA MET A 87 -41.96 22.32 -42.55
C MET A 87 -41.12 22.04 -41.29
N SER A 88 -41.73 21.71 -40.15
CA SER A 88 -41.06 21.37 -38.90
C SER A 88 -40.19 20.14 -39.07
N VAL A 89 -40.71 19.06 -39.67
CA VAL A 89 -39.95 17.83 -39.89
C VAL A 89 -38.81 18.05 -40.89
N LEU A 90 -39.07 18.70 -42.03
CA LEU A 90 -38.07 19.01 -43.05
C LEU A 90 -36.94 19.87 -42.47
N GLY A 91 -37.27 20.94 -41.75
CA GLY A 91 -36.29 21.79 -41.08
C GLY A 91 -35.46 21.02 -40.05
N THR A 92 -36.06 20.06 -39.31
CA THR A 92 -35.37 19.20 -38.38
C THR A 92 -34.40 18.21 -39.07
N MET A 93 -34.79 17.65 -40.21
CA MET A 93 -33.93 16.76 -41.01
C MET A 93 -32.72 17.52 -41.57
N LEU A 94 -32.94 18.71 -42.13
CA LEU A 94 -31.85 19.56 -42.62
C LEU A 94 -30.89 19.99 -41.48
N LEU A 95 -31.43 20.35 -40.32
CA LEU A 95 -30.64 20.69 -39.14
C LEU A 95 -29.76 19.52 -38.69
N ARG A 96 -30.28 18.29 -38.67
CA ARG A 96 -29.51 17.09 -38.33
C ARG A 96 -28.36 16.80 -39.28
N ARG A 97 -28.55 17.12 -40.58
CA ARG A 97 -27.48 17.01 -41.61
C ARG A 97 -26.47 18.14 -41.55
N GLY A 98 -26.69 19.15 -40.71
CA GLY A 98 -25.83 20.34 -40.62
C GLY A 98 -26.11 21.40 -41.69
N ASP A 99 -27.17 21.25 -42.50
CA ASP A 99 -27.61 22.28 -43.44
C ASP A 99 -28.40 23.34 -42.68
N LEU A 100 -27.67 24.25 -42.06
CA LEU A 100 -28.27 25.33 -41.26
C LEU A 100 -29.00 26.36 -42.13
N GLU A 101 -28.52 26.59 -43.37
CA GLU A 101 -29.14 27.56 -44.30
C GLU A 101 -30.45 27.07 -44.87
N GLY A 102 -30.50 25.80 -45.27
CA GLY A 102 -31.72 25.17 -45.73
C GLY A 102 -32.74 24.95 -44.63
N ALA A 103 -32.29 24.67 -43.39
CA ALA A 103 -33.19 24.43 -42.28
C ALA A 103 -33.90 25.68 -41.76
N GLU A 104 -33.26 26.85 -41.75
CA GLU A 104 -33.76 28.06 -41.10
C GLU A 104 -35.13 28.53 -41.65
N PRO A 105 -35.35 28.70 -42.99
CA PRO A 105 -36.62 29.21 -43.48
C PRO A 105 -37.80 28.29 -43.12
N HIS A 106 -37.59 26.98 -43.16
CA HIS A 106 -38.62 26.01 -42.80
C HIS A 106 -38.93 26.02 -41.31
N LEU A 107 -37.89 26.00 -40.44
CA LEU A 107 -38.08 26.08 -39.00
C LEU A 107 -38.70 27.41 -38.58
N ARG A 108 -38.31 28.54 -39.19
CA ARG A 108 -38.86 29.87 -38.91
C ARG A 108 -40.33 29.95 -39.29
N ALA A 109 -40.73 29.42 -40.47
CA ALA A 109 -42.09 29.37 -40.89
C ALA A 109 -42.96 28.47 -39.99
N ALA A 110 -42.48 27.30 -39.65
CA ALA A 110 -43.18 26.39 -38.75
C ALA A 110 -43.31 26.95 -37.33
N ALA A 111 -42.28 27.56 -36.80
CA ALA A 111 -42.28 28.19 -35.47
C ALA A 111 -43.24 29.39 -35.39
N ALA A 112 -43.30 30.20 -36.46
CA ALA A 112 -44.27 31.28 -36.58
C ALA A 112 -45.71 30.76 -36.66
N GLY A 113 -45.93 29.56 -37.23
CA GLY A 113 -47.19 28.83 -37.22
C GLY A 113 -47.56 28.18 -35.87
N GLY A 114 -46.73 28.34 -34.84
CA GLY A 114 -46.98 27.83 -33.48
C GLY A 114 -46.48 26.41 -33.22
N ASP A 115 -45.64 25.84 -34.13
CA ASP A 115 -45.05 24.53 -33.92
C ASP A 115 -43.94 24.62 -32.86
N ARG A 116 -44.13 23.91 -31.71
CA ARG A 116 -43.21 23.93 -30.58
C ARG A 116 -41.86 23.26 -30.87
N PRO A 117 -41.81 22.07 -31.51
CA PRO A 117 -40.56 21.46 -31.94
C PRO A 117 -39.76 22.37 -32.87
N ALA A 118 -40.39 23.01 -33.86
CA ALA A 118 -39.72 23.93 -34.77
C ALA A 118 -39.14 25.16 -34.03
N ALA A 119 -39.86 25.73 -33.08
CA ALA A 119 -39.38 26.86 -32.29
C ALA A 119 -38.17 26.47 -31.43
N ASN A 120 -38.17 25.26 -30.85
CA ASN A 120 -36.99 24.74 -30.11
C ASN A 120 -35.79 24.52 -31.02
N ASN A 121 -36.00 23.90 -32.19
CA ASN A 121 -34.93 23.60 -33.14
C ASN A 121 -34.39 24.86 -33.82
N LEU A 122 -35.25 25.86 -34.07
CA LEU A 122 -34.81 27.18 -34.53
C LEU A 122 -33.90 27.87 -33.51
N GLY A 123 -34.25 27.81 -32.21
CA GLY A 123 -33.40 28.29 -31.14
C GLY A 123 -32.05 27.59 -31.12
N LEU A 124 -32.02 26.25 -31.32
CA LEU A 124 -30.77 25.49 -31.40
C LEU A 124 -29.93 25.93 -32.61
N LEU A 125 -30.53 26.09 -33.78
CA LEU A 125 -29.88 26.57 -35.00
C LEU A 125 -29.27 27.96 -34.82
N LEU A 126 -30.06 28.89 -34.28
CA LEU A 126 -29.59 30.27 -34.03
C LEU A 126 -28.45 30.32 -33.01
N HIS A 127 -28.52 29.49 -31.99
CA HIS A 127 -27.42 29.36 -31.02
C HIS A 127 -26.12 28.86 -31.67
N GLN A 128 -26.21 27.84 -32.54
CA GLN A 128 -25.04 27.34 -33.30
C GLN A 128 -24.43 28.40 -34.22
N ARG A 129 -25.24 29.32 -34.72
CA ARG A 129 -24.78 30.46 -35.52
C ARG A 129 -24.28 31.65 -34.68
N GLY A 130 -24.35 31.58 -33.35
CA GLY A 130 -23.92 32.63 -32.45
C GLY A 130 -24.96 33.70 -32.13
N TYR A 131 -26.21 33.56 -32.61
CA TYR A 131 -27.32 34.47 -32.32
C TYR A 131 -28.02 34.09 -31.00
N ALA A 132 -27.29 34.16 -29.91
CA ALA A 132 -27.70 33.64 -28.59
C ALA A 132 -28.98 34.30 -28.03
N ASP A 133 -29.14 35.60 -28.21
CA ASP A 133 -30.32 36.34 -27.72
C ASP A 133 -31.59 36.02 -28.53
N GLU A 134 -31.48 35.87 -29.84
CA GLU A 134 -32.58 35.46 -30.70
C GLU A 134 -32.96 34.01 -30.42
N ALA A 135 -31.97 33.12 -30.21
CA ALA A 135 -32.19 31.74 -29.80
C ALA A 135 -32.98 31.66 -28.48
N ALA A 136 -32.60 32.47 -27.48
CA ALA A 136 -33.28 32.55 -26.18
C ALA A 136 -34.75 33.02 -26.34
N ALA A 137 -35.04 33.94 -27.27
CA ALA A 137 -36.42 34.37 -27.55
C ALA A 137 -37.28 33.22 -28.08
N TRP A 138 -36.76 32.44 -29.02
CA TRP A 138 -37.49 31.28 -29.57
C TRP A 138 -37.61 30.15 -28.55
N TRP A 139 -36.57 29.86 -27.78
CA TRP A 139 -36.67 28.90 -26.67
C TRP A 139 -37.69 29.31 -25.61
N ARG A 140 -37.83 30.63 -25.33
CA ARG A 140 -38.84 31.12 -24.38
C ARG A 140 -40.25 30.85 -24.91
N ILE A 141 -40.48 31.08 -26.22
CA ILE A 141 -41.76 30.79 -26.86
C ILE A 141 -42.09 29.31 -26.75
N ALA A 142 -41.12 28.45 -27.09
CA ALA A 142 -41.32 27.01 -27.05
C ALA A 142 -41.48 26.50 -25.58
N ALA A 143 -40.73 27.03 -24.64
CA ALA A 143 -40.80 26.65 -23.22
C ALA A 143 -42.13 27.04 -22.57
N VAL A 144 -42.65 28.26 -22.83
CA VAL A 144 -43.97 28.70 -22.38
C VAL A 144 -45.07 27.82 -23.00
N ALA A 145 -44.88 27.36 -24.23
CA ALA A 145 -45.77 26.39 -24.87
C ALA A 145 -45.62 24.95 -24.35
N GLY A 146 -44.78 24.71 -23.33
CA GLY A 146 -44.59 23.42 -22.64
C GLY A 146 -43.50 22.53 -23.24
N SER A 147 -42.51 23.08 -23.98
CA SER A 147 -41.34 22.32 -24.42
C SER A 147 -40.32 22.23 -23.32
N ALA A 148 -40.21 21.07 -22.68
CA ALA A 148 -39.21 20.81 -21.65
C ALA A 148 -37.76 20.93 -22.15
N ALA A 149 -37.50 20.54 -23.41
CA ALA A 149 -36.19 20.70 -24.03
C ALA A 149 -35.82 22.17 -24.24
N ALA A 150 -36.76 23.01 -24.65
CA ALA A 150 -36.54 24.44 -24.78
C ALA A 150 -36.33 25.13 -23.41
N ALA A 151 -37.09 24.73 -22.40
CA ALA A 151 -36.90 25.21 -21.03
C ALA A 151 -35.48 24.85 -20.51
N HIS A 152 -34.98 23.64 -20.78
CA HIS A 152 -33.60 23.26 -20.46
C HIS A 152 -32.57 24.13 -21.21
N ALA A 153 -32.75 24.31 -22.54
CA ALA A 153 -31.85 25.12 -23.35
C ALA A 153 -31.82 26.58 -22.87
N LEU A 154 -32.98 27.14 -22.54
CA LEU A 154 -33.11 28.50 -21.99
C LEU A 154 -32.46 28.63 -20.60
N GLY A 155 -32.62 27.64 -19.72
CA GLY A 155 -31.99 27.59 -18.44
C GLY A 155 -30.44 27.53 -18.52
N ARG A 156 -29.91 26.76 -19.48
CA ARG A 156 -28.47 26.76 -19.79
C ARG A 156 -27.99 28.13 -20.28
N HIS A 157 -28.73 28.75 -21.19
CA HIS A 157 -28.41 30.08 -21.70
C HIS A 157 -28.27 31.11 -20.55
N PHE A 158 -29.23 31.16 -19.60
CA PHE A 158 -29.18 32.07 -18.47
C PHE A 158 -28.03 31.73 -17.50
N ARG A 159 -27.71 30.45 -17.31
CA ARG A 159 -26.56 30.02 -16.51
C ARG A 159 -25.24 30.51 -17.12
N GLU A 160 -25.07 30.41 -18.43
CA GLU A 160 -23.88 30.90 -19.15
C GLU A 160 -23.72 32.42 -19.04
N ARG A 161 -24.83 33.15 -18.90
CA ARG A 161 -24.85 34.61 -18.65
C ARG A 161 -24.71 35.01 -17.17
N GLY A 162 -24.66 34.05 -16.26
CA GLY A 162 -24.57 34.28 -14.82
C GLY A 162 -25.91 34.71 -14.17
N ASP A 163 -27.04 34.66 -14.89
CA ASP A 163 -28.38 34.91 -14.32
C ASP A 163 -28.91 33.62 -13.69
N GLU A 164 -28.41 33.33 -12.49
CA GLU A 164 -28.78 32.12 -11.77
C GLU A 164 -30.26 32.01 -11.42
N PRO A 165 -30.97 33.07 -11.00
CA PRO A 165 -32.40 32.98 -10.72
C PRO A 165 -33.23 32.60 -11.94
N ALA A 166 -32.94 33.19 -13.12
CA ALA A 166 -33.62 32.84 -14.34
C ALA A 166 -33.24 31.42 -14.80
N ALA A 167 -31.97 31.02 -14.66
CA ALA A 167 -31.50 29.66 -14.94
C ALA A 167 -32.25 28.65 -14.09
N GLU A 168 -32.34 28.85 -12.78
CA GLU A 168 -33.05 27.96 -11.87
C GLU A 168 -34.53 27.82 -12.24
N TYR A 169 -35.19 28.94 -12.52
CA TYR A 169 -36.62 28.92 -12.91
C TYR A 169 -36.86 28.01 -14.13
N TRP A 170 -36.09 28.21 -15.20
CA TRP A 170 -36.30 27.45 -16.44
C TRP A 170 -35.84 25.99 -16.34
N LEU A 171 -34.75 25.72 -15.63
CA LEU A 171 -34.29 24.35 -15.36
C LEU A 171 -35.29 23.60 -14.48
N ARG A 172 -35.95 24.27 -13.54
CA ARG A 172 -37.02 23.68 -12.72
C ARG A 172 -38.22 23.33 -13.54
N GLN A 173 -38.66 24.21 -14.45
CA GLN A 173 -39.74 23.92 -15.39
C GLN A 173 -39.40 22.70 -16.29
N ALA A 174 -38.18 22.60 -16.77
CA ALA A 174 -37.75 21.45 -17.54
C ALA A 174 -37.74 20.16 -16.69
N ALA A 175 -37.25 20.22 -15.48
CA ALA A 175 -37.17 19.08 -14.56
C ALA A 175 -38.55 18.58 -14.12
N GLU A 176 -39.47 19.48 -13.77
CA GLU A 176 -40.85 19.17 -13.42
C GLU A 176 -41.63 18.57 -14.59
N SER A 177 -41.26 18.91 -15.83
CA SER A 177 -41.79 18.31 -17.04
C SER A 177 -41.11 16.97 -17.40
N GLY A 178 -40.30 16.38 -16.52
CA GLY A 178 -39.65 15.09 -16.72
C GLY A 178 -38.42 15.10 -17.65
N HIS A 179 -37.86 16.27 -17.96
CA HIS A 179 -36.69 16.35 -18.82
C HIS A 179 -35.41 15.98 -18.04
N THR A 180 -34.83 14.82 -18.33
CA THR A 180 -33.69 14.24 -17.61
C THR A 180 -32.47 15.18 -17.52
N LEU A 181 -32.08 15.80 -18.65
CA LEU A 181 -30.98 16.76 -18.66
C LEU A 181 -31.29 18.04 -17.88
N GLY A 182 -32.57 18.47 -17.88
CA GLY A 182 -33.06 19.61 -17.10
C GLY A 182 -32.97 19.32 -15.59
N ALA A 183 -33.40 18.14 -15.18
CA ALA A 183 -33.30 17.69 -13.79
C ALA A 183 -31.83 17.61 -13.33
N TYR A 184 -30.94 17.07 -14.14
CA TYR A 184 -29.51 17.05 -13.85
C TYR A 184 -28.91 18.47 -13.75
N ALA A 185 -29.22 19.34 -14.72
CA ALA A 185 -28.69 20.71 -14.73
C ALA A 185 -29.18 21.55 -13.54
N LEU A 186 -30.44 21.34 -13.11
CA LEU A 186 -30.98 21.93 -11.90
C LEU A 186 -30.28 21.42 -10.65
N ALA A 187 -30.10 20.09 -10.55
CA ALA A 187 -29.40 19.46 -9.45
C ALA A 187 -27.96 19.99 -9.32
N ASP A 188 -27.25 20.10 -10.43
CA ASP A 188 -25.88 20.62 -10.47
C ASP A 188 -25.80 22.10 -10.05
N LEU A 189 -26.79 22.92 -10.43
CA LEU A 189 -26.90 24.32 -9.99
C LEU A 189 -27.15 24.42 -8.48
N LEU A 190 -28.05 23.60 -7.94
CA LEU A 190 -28.37 23.57 -6.51
C LEU A 190 -27.21 23.03 -5.68
N ASP A 191 -26.51 22.01 -6.18
CA ASP A 191 -25.34 21.40 -5.53
C ASP A 191 -24.19 22.41 -5.37
N HIS A 192 -23.94 23.26 -6.39
CA HIS A 192 -22.96 24.35 -6.29
C HIS A 192 -23.27 25.33 -5.16
N ARG A 193 -24.55 25.53 -4.83
CA ARG A 193 -25.00 26.36 -3.69
C ARG A 193 -25.10 25.57 -2.38
N ARG A 194 -24.77 24.28 -2.39
CA ARG A 194 -24.95 23.36 -1.26
C ARG A 194 -26.42 23.31 -0.79
N ASP A 195 -27.36 23.41 -1.71
CA ASP A 195 -28.79 23.31 -1.42
C ASP A 195 -29.18 21.82 -1.32
N VAL A 196 -29.82 21.46 -0.22
CA VAL A 196 -30.30 20.09 0.03
C VAL A 196 -31.31 19.59 -0.99
N GLY A 197 -31.93 20.48 -1.73
CA GLY A 197 -32.85 20.15 -2.83
C GLY A 197 -32.17 19.49 -4.04
N ALA A 198 -30.83 19.56 -4.17
CA ALA A 198 -30.07 18.99 -5.27
C ALA A 198 -30.27 17.48 -5.39
N GLU A 199 -30.26 16.75 -4.26
CA GLU A 199 -30.37 15.30 -4.22
C GLU A 199 -31.65 14.77 -4.89
N ARG A 200 -32.78 15.39 -4.63
CA ARG A 200 -34.07 15.03 -5.25
C ARG A 200 -33.98 15.04 -6.77
N TRP A 201 -33.30 16.03 -7.33
CA TRP A 201 -33.19 16.18 -8.77
C TRP A 201 -32.11 15.28 -9.38
N PHE A 202 -31.01 15.01 -8.64
CA PHE A 202 -30.09 13.95 -9.03
C PHE A 202 -30.78 12.60 -9.07
N HIS A 203 -31.64 12.30 -8.08
CA HIS A 203 -32.41 11.07 -8.04
C HIS A 203 -33.35 10.95 -9.26
N ALA A 204 -34.14 11.98 -9.54
CA ALA A 204 -35.03 12.00 -10.69
C ALA A 204 -34.28 11.82 -12.02
N ALA A 205 -33.12 12.48 -12.19
CA ALA A 205 -32.32 12.29 -13.39
C ALA A 205 -31.68 10.89 -13.46
N ALA A 206 -31.22 10.33 -12.34
CA ALA A 206 -30.62 9.01 -12.27
C ALA A 206 -31.62 7.90 -12.60
N GLU A 207 -32.85 7.97 -12.09
CA GLU A 207 -33.93 7.04 -12.42
C GLU A 207 -34.22 6.99 -13.93
N HIS A 208 -34.13 8.14 -14.61
CA HIS A 208 -34.26 8.22 -16.05
C HIS A 208 -32.95 7.92 -16.81
N GLY A 209 -31.95 7.38 -16.11
CA GLY A 209 -30.74 6.84 -16.72
C GLY A 209 -29.61 7.81 -16.95
N HIS A 210 -29.64 8.99 -16.36
CA HIS A 210 -28.52 9.93 -16.46
C HIS A 210 -27.31 9.45 -15.64
N ARG A 211 -26.26 8.99 -16.33
CA ARG A 211 -25.08 8.34 -15.72
C ARG A 211 -24.32 9.24 -14.72
N GLU A 212 -24.18 10.54 -15.04
CA GLU A 212 -23.50 11.49 -14.16
C GLU A 212 -24.34 11.78 -12.90
N ALA A 213 -25.68 11.89 -13.03
CA ALA A 213 -26.56 12.05 -11.88
C ALA A 213 -26.48 10.85 -10.92
N ALA A 214 -26.49 9.64 -11.46
CA ALA A 214 -26.33 8.42 -10.67
C ALA A 214 -24.97 8.39 -9.95
N TYR A 215 -23.89 8.83 -10.61
CA TYR A 215 -22.57 8.94 -9.99
C TYR A 215 -22.56 9.97 -8.84
N ARG A 216 -23.13 11.15 -9.04
CA ARG A 216 -23.24 12.20 -8.00
C ARG A 216 -24.08 11.73 -6.82
N LEU A 217 -25.24 11.13 -7.09
CA LEU A 217 -26.12 10.58 -6.06
C LEU A 217 -25.41 9.48 -5.24
N ALA A 218 -24.65 8.60 -5.91
CA ALA A 218 -23.83 7.60 -5.24
C ALA A 218 -22.80 8.24 -4.30
N GLY A 219 -22.19 9.36 -4.71
CA GLY A 219 -21.27 10.13 -3.86
C GLY A 219 -21.95 10.66 -2.60
N ILE A 220 -23.15 11.26 -2.74
CA ILE A 220 -23.94 11.77 -1.61
C ILE A 220 -24.30 10.64 -0.62
N CYS A 221 -24.74 9.48 -1.13
CA CYS A 221 -25.02 8.30 -0.30
C CYS A 221 -23.75 7.81 0.42
N ALA A 222 -22.60 7.78 -0.26
CA ALA A 222 -21.33 7.37 0.34
C ALA A 222 -20.87 8.31 1.46
N GLU A 223 -21.02 9.63 1.30
CA GLU A 223 -20.71 10.62 2.34
C GLU A 223 -21.59 10.48 3.59
N ARG A 224 -22.80 9.96 3.44
CA ARG A 224 -23.72 9.64 4.56
C ARG A 224 -23.48 8.28 5.19
N GLY A 225 -22.57 7.47 4.64
CA GLY A 225 -22.35 6.10 5.09
C GLY A 225 -23.41 5.09 4.63
N GLU A 226 -24.23 5.45 3.66
CA GLU A 226 -25.26 4.60 3.05
C GLU A 226 -24.64 3.70 1.96
N GLU A 227 -23.74 2.81 2.35
CA GLU A 227 -22.89 2.04 1.43
C GLU A 227 -23.69 1.24 0.38
N ARG A 228 -24.80 0.61 0.79
CA ARG A 228 -25.63 -0.19 -0.13
C ARG A 228 -26.30 0.66 -1.20
N ALA A 229 -26.79 1.82 -0.82
CA ALA A 229 -27.40 2.76 -1.77
C ALA A 229 -26.34 3.34 -2.72
N ALA A 230 -25.18 3.73 -2.18
CA ALA A 230 -24.05 4.20 -2.98
C ALA A 230 -23.61 3.16 -4.01
N GLU A 231 -23.46 1.91 -3.60
CA GLU A 231 -23.12 0.81 -4.50
C GLU A 231 -24.12 0.63 -5.64
N GLN A 232 -25.42 0.63 -5.35
CA GLN A 232 -26.46 0.48 -6.35
C GLN A 232 -26.38 1.58 -7.42
N TRP A 233 -26.21 2.84 -7.00
CA TRP A 233 -26.09 3.96 -7.91
C TRP A 233 -24.77 3.96 -8.68
N TYR A 234 -23.64 3.59 -8.04
CA TYR A 234 -22.38 3.40 -8.78
C TYR A 234 -22.50 2.29 -9.81
N ARG A 235 -23.15 1.16 -9.48
CA ARG A 235 -23.36 0.04 -10.41
C ARG A 235 -24.23 0.47 -11.61
N GLN A 236 -25.28 1.26 -11.36
CA GLN A 236 -26.12 1.80 -12.42
C GLN A 236 -25.36 2.77 -13.33
N ALA A 237 -24.55 3.66 -12.77
CA ALA A 237 -23.72 4.58 -13.55
C ALA A 237 -22.64 3.83 -14.34
N ALA A 238 -21.96 2.86 -13.72
CA ALA A 238 -20.92 2.05 -14.34
C ALA A 238 -21.44 1.21 -15.52
N ALA A 239 -22.64 0.63 -15.38
CA ALA A 239 -23.32 -0.09 -16.47
C ALA A 239 -23.56 0.79 -17.71
N ARG A 240 -23.65 2.11 -17.52
CA ARG A 240 -23.76 3.11 -18.60
C ARG A 240 -22.41 3.73 -18.99
N ARG A 241 -21.32 3.00 -18.78
CA ARG A 241 -19.94 3.40 -19.11
C ARG A 241 -19.48 4.70 -18.44
N HIS A 242 -19.90 4.91 -17.20
CA HIS A 242 -19.32 5.98 -16.40
C HIS A 242 -18.03 5.50 -15.70
N ARG A 243 -16.87 5.80 -16.31
CA ARG A 243 -15.56 5.27 -15.90
C ARG A 243 -15.20 5.53 -14.43
N ARG A 244 -15.53 6.73 -13.89
CA ARG A 244 -15.29 7.06 -12.48
C ARG A 244 -16.20 6.27 -11.54
N ALA A 245 -17.44 5.98 -11.95
CA ALA A 245 -18.33 5.15 -11.15
C ALA A 245 -17.83 3.70 -11.10
N ALA A 246 -17.36 3.16 -12.22
CA ALA A 246 -16.75 1.83 -12.26
C ALA A 246 -15.48 1.74 -11.38
N LEU A 247 -14.65 2.80 -11.36
CA LEU A 247 -13.52 2.90 -10.43
C LEU A 247 -13.99 2.87 -8.96
N ARG A 248 -14.96 3.72 -8.59
CA ARG A 248 -15.48 3.78 -7.21
C ARG A 248 -16.14 2.48 -6.77
N LEU A 249 -16.91 1.86 -7.67
CA LEU A 249 -17.51 0.56 -7.41
C LEU A 249 -16.44 -0.51 -7.17
N GLY A 250 -15.39 -0.54 -8.01
CA GLY A 250 -14.25 -1.43 -7.81
C GLY A 250 -13.58 -1.23 -6.45
N THR A 251 -13.39 0.01 -6.01
CA THR A 251 -12.82 0.32 -4.69
C THR A 251 -13.69 -0.20 -3.54
N LEU A 252 -15.02 0.02 -3.59
CA LEU A 252 -15.95 -0.49 -2.58
C LEU A 252 -15.95 -2.02 -2.49
N LEU A 253 -15.91 -2.69 -3.63
CA LEU A 253 -15.86 -4.16 -3.69
C LEU A 253 -14.54 -4.72 -3.17
N GLU A 254 -13.42 -4.04 -3.48
CA GLU A 254 -12.10 -4.40 -2.96
C GLU A 254 -12.02 -4.27 -1.44
N GLU A 255 -12.55 -3.18 -0.86
CA GLU A 255 -12.64 -2.97 0.59
C GLU A 255 -13.44 -4.06 1.31
N ARG A 256 -14.45 -4.64 0.63
CA ARG A 256 -15.24 -5.79 1.14
C ARG A 256 -14.56 -7.15 0.90
N GLY A 257 -13.45 -7.18 0.16
CA GLY A 257 -12.77 -8.41 -0.20
C GLY A 257 -13.37 -9.15 -1.41
N GLU A 258 -14.29 -8.52 -2.16
CA GLU A 258 -14.88 -9.06 -3.38
C GLU A 258 -13.96 -8.80 -4.59
N VAL A 259 -12.73 -9.32 -4.51
CA VAL A 259 -11.61 -8.98 -5.40
C VAL A 259 -11.90 -9.29 -6.87
N GLU A 260 -12.55 -10.42 -7.18
CA GLU A 260 -12.83 -10.81 -8.57
C GLU A 260 -13.87 -9.90 -9.23
N GLU A 261 -14.86 -9.42 -8.50
CA GLU A 261 -15.81 -8.45 -9.04
C GLU A 261 -15.16 -7.06 -9.17
N ALA A 262 -14.38 -6.64 -8.18
CA ALA A 262 -13.61 -5.39 -8.24
C ALA A 262 -12.69 -5.36 -9.47
N LYS A 263 -11.98 -6.46 -9.75
CA LYS A 263 -11.12 -6.61 -10.93
C LYS A 263 -11.87 -6.40 -12.25
N ARG A 264 -13.10 -6.92 -12.36
CA ARG A 264 -13.94 -6.73 -13.57
C ARG A 264 -14.31 -5.26 -13.78
N TRP A 265 -14.67 -4.56 -12.71
CA TRP A 265 -15.03 -3.15 -12.80
C TRP A 265 -13.83 -2.26 -13.04
N TYR A 266 -12.68 -2.54 -12.42
CA TYR A 266 -11.42 -1.85 -12.73
C TYR A 266 -11.00 -2.07 -14.18
N LEU A 267 -11.12 -3.28 -14.70
CA LEU A 267 -10.84 -3.58 -16.11
C LEU A 267 -11.74 -2.78 -17.05
N THR A 268 -13.03 -2.68 -16.75
CA THR A 268 -13.98 -1.89 -17.54
C THR A 268 -13.59 -0.42 -17.53
N ALA A 269 -13.34 0.17 -16.35
CA ALA A 269 -12.93 1.57 -16.22
C ALA A 269 -11.59 1.85 -16.89
N ALA A 270 -10.63 0.93 -16.78
CA ALA A 270 -9.31 1.04 -17.37
C ALA A 270 -9.35 0.99 -18.91
N ARG A 271 -10.23 0.16 -19.48
CA ARG A 271 -10.48 0.12 -20.93
C ARG A 271 -11.11 1.42 -21.43
N ASP A 272 -11.99 2.02 -20.64
CA ASP A 272 -12.63 3.31 -20.93
C ASP A 272 -11.71 4.51 -20.63
N GLY A 273 -10.42 4.25 -20.32
CA GLY A 273 -9.37 5.28 -20.18
C GLY A 273 -9.33 5.96 -18.82
N GLU A 274 -9.69 5.27 -17.72
CA GLU A 274 -9.48 5.76 -16.37
C GLU A 274 -8.12 5.31 -15.82
N PRO A 275 -7.13 6.22 -15.66
CA PRO A 275 -5.76 5.84 -15.28
C PRO A 275 -5.69 5.20 -13.89
N ARG A 276 -6.46 5.73 -12.93
CA ARG A 276 -6.49 5.20 -11.55
C ARG A 276 -7.04 3.77 -11.49
N ALA A 277 -7.99 3.44 -12.35
CA ALA A 277 -8.51 2.08 -12.44
C ALA A 277 -7.48 1.12 -13.04
N ALA A 278 -6.72 1.57 -14.05
CA ALA A 278 -5.63 0.80 -14.61
C ALA A 278 -4.51 0.57 -13.58
N CYS A 279 -4.21 1.58 -12.75
CA CYS A 279 -3.28 1.47 -11.63
C CYS A 279 -3.76 0.44 -10.60
N ALA A 280 -5.00 0.54 -10.12
CA ALA A 280 -5.59 -0.39 -9.16
C ALA A 280 -5.63 -1.83 -9.69
N LEU A 281 -6.02 -2.00 -10.97
CA LEU A 281 -6.01 -3.31 -11.63
C LEU A 281 -4.60 -3.92 -11.63
N GLY A 282 -3.57 -3.11 -11.88
CA GLY A 282 -2.18 -3.56 -11.84
C GLY A 282 -1.78 -4.08 -10.45
N PHE A 283 -2.21 -3.43 -9.37
CA PHE A 283 -1.95 -3.93 -8.01
C PHE A 283 -2.66 -5.26 -7.76
N LEU A 284 -3.92 -5.42 -8.15
CA LEU A 284 -4.64 -6.68 -8.00
C LEU A 284 -4.02 -7.82 -8.81
N LEU A 285 -3.51 -7.54 -10.01
CA LEU A 285 -2.82 -8.53 -10.84
C LEU A 285 -1.49 -8.96 -10.20
N ARG A 286 -0.71 -8.02 -9.69
CA ARG A 286 0.53 -8.33 -8.95
C ARG A 286 0.25 -9.23 -7.74
N ASP A 287 -0.77 -8.90 -6.95
CA ASP A 287 -1.13 -9.66 -5.75
C ASP A 287 -1.67 -11.07 -6.09
N ALA A 288 -2.21 -11.23 -7.31
CA ALA A 288 -2.56 -12.53 -7.89
C ALA A 288 -1.37 -13.28 -8.53
N GLY A 289 -0.16 -12.67 -8.56
CA GLY A 289 1.05 -13.27 -9.14
C GLY A 289 1.23 -12.99 -10.64
N ASP A 290 0.32 -12.27 -11.30
CA ASP A 290 0.46 -11.86 -12.71
C ASP A 290 1.24 -10.53 -12.79
N VAL A 291 2.56 -10.63 -12.68
CA VAL A 291 3.46 -9.48 -12.70
C VAL A 291 3.51 -8.81 -14.07
N ASP A 292 3.49 -9.58 -15.15
CA ASP A 292 3.53 -9.07 -16.53
C ASP A 292 2.26 -8.31 -16.88
N GLY A 293 1.11 -8.85 -16.49
CA GLY A 293 -0.18 -8.17 -16.60
C GLY A 293 -0.20 -6.86 -15.80
N ALA A 294 0.30 -6.88 -14.57
CA ALA A 294 0.42 -5.69 -13.72
C ALA A 294 1.29 -4.61 -14.37
N ALA A 295 2.48 -4.98 -14.86
CA ALA A 295 3.40 -4.05 -15.53
C ALA A 295 2.76 -3.40 -16.77
N THR A 296 1.96 -4.17 -17.53
CA THR A 296 1.27 -3.67 -18.71
C THR A 296 0.24 -2.59 -18.36
N TRP A 297 -0.58 -2.83 -17.34
CA TRP A 297 -1.59 -1.88 -16.89
C TRP A 297 -0.98 -0.66 -16.19
N TRP A 298 0.05 -0.84 -15.36
CA TRP A 298 0.79 0.28 -14.79
C TRP A 298 1.44 1.17 -15.85
N ARG A 299 2.03 0.57 -16.92
CA ARG A 299 2.61 1.35 -18.02
C ARG A 299 1.55 2.19 -18.72
N ARG A 300 0.35 1.62 -18.96
CA ARG A 300 -0.76 2.36 -19.54
C ARG A 300 -1.22 3.51 -18.62
N ALA A 301 -1.36 3.26 -17.32
CA ALA A 301 -1.73 4.27 -16.34
C ALA A 301 -0.66 5.37 -16.20
N ALA A 302 0.62 5.01 -16.10
CA ALA A 302 1.74 5.93 -15.99
C ALA A 302 1.86 6.84 -17.21
N ASN A 303 1.68 6.29 -18.42
CA ASN A 303 1.66 7.07 -19.67
C ASN A 303 0.47 8.04 -19.74
N ALA A 304 -0.60 7.76 -19.00
CA ALA A 304 -1.75 8.66 -18.83
C ALA A 304 -1.59 9.63 -17.64
N GLY A 305 -0.41 9.68 -17.02
CA GLY A 305 -0.06 10.61 -15.95
C GLY A 305 -0.36 10.13 -14.53
N ASP A 306 -0.58 8.83 -14.30
CA ASP A 306 -0.75 8.29 -12.95
C ASP A 306 0.61 8.07 -12.27
N GLY A 307 0.90 8.89 -11.25
CA GLY A 307 2.16 8.86 -10.51
C GLY A 307 2.35 7.56 -9.71
N ASN A 308 1.29 7.01 -9.13
CA ASN A 308 1.35 5.76 -8.35
C ASN A 308 1.75 4.58 -9.25
N ALA A 309 1.19 4.52 -10.46
CA ALA A 309 1.55 3.48 -11.43
C ALA A 309 3.00 3.62 -11.90
N ALA A 310 3.47 4.85 -12.13
CA ALA A 310 4.87 5.09 -12.47
C ALA A 310 5.80 4.67 -11.32
N ASN A 311 5.42 4.98 -10.08
CA ASN A 311 6.17 4.54 -8.89
C ASN A 311 6.20 3.01 -8.76
N ALA A 312 5.07 2.33 -9.00
CA ALA A 312 5.00 0.87 -8.98
C ALA A 312 5.91 0.21 -10.05
N LEU A 313 5.94 0.77 -11.28
CA LEU A 313 6.89 0.33 -12.32
C LEU A 313 8.34 0.54 -11.90
N GLY A 314 8.64 1.69 -11.29
CA GLY A 314 9.96 1.97 -10.75
C GLY A 314 10.39 0.93 -9.72
N ALA A 315 9.47 0.53 -8.82
CA ALA A 315 9.74 -0.49 -7.81
C ALA A 315 9.96 -1.88 -8.45
N LEU A 316 9.14 -2.24 -9.44
CA LEU A 316 9.29 -3.50 -10.17
C LEU A 316 10.66 -3.60 -10.84
N HIS A 317 11.04 -2.62 -11.65
CA HIS A 317 12.35 -2.61 -12.32
C HIS A 317 13.53 -2.51 -11.35
N ALA A 318 13.34 -1.88 -10.19
CA ALA A 318 14.36 -1.86 -9.14
C ALA A 318 14.59 -3.25 -8.52
N GLN A 319 13.52 -4.06 -8.35
CA GLN A 319 13.61 -5.46 -7.88
C GLN A 319 14.30 -6.36 -8.91
N GLU A 320 14.08 -6.12 -10.21
CA GLU A 320 14.74 -6.82 -11.32
C GLU A 320 16.21 -6.39 -11.51
N GLY A 321 16.66 -5.37 -10.76
CA GLY A 321 18.01 -4.83 -10.88
C GLY A 321 18.20 -3.84 -12.03
N GLU A 322 17.13 -3.49 -12.74
CA GLU A 322 17.15 -2.53 -13.84
C GLU A 322 17.15 -1.08 -13.33
N THR A 323 18.25 -0.69 -12.70
CA THR A 323 18.34 0.58 -11.97
C THR A 323 18.10 1.83 -12.80
N GLN A 324 18.50 1.83 -14.07
CA GLN A 324 18.29 2.98 -14.97
C GLN A 324 16.83 3.15 -15.37
N THR A 325 16.15 2.03 -15.64
CA THR A 325 14.72 2.01 -15.96
C THR A 325 13.90 2.43 -14.75
N ALA A 326 14.26 1.90 -13.56
CA ALA A 326 13.64 2.28 -12.30
C ALA A 326 13.78 3.78 -12.02
N GLU A 327 14.97 4.37 -12.23
CA GLU A 327 15.22 5.79 -12.03
C GLU A 327 14.35 6.66 -12.96
N ARG A 328 14.14 6.26 -14.22
CA ARG A 328 13.26 6.96 -15.16
C ARG A 328 11.80 6.96 -14.67
N TRP A 329 11.29 5.81 -14.25
CA TRP A 329 9.92 5.69 -13.77
C TRP A 329 9.69 6.43 -12.46
N TYR A 330 10.62 6.42 -11.52
CA TYR A 330 10.52 7.22 -10.30
C TYR A 330 10.54 8.73 -10.57
N ARG A 331 11.30 9.19 -11.59
CA ARG A 331 11.23 10.59 -12.02
C ARG A 331 9.87 10.92 -12.64
N ALA A 332 9.34 10.05 -13.49
CA ALA A 332 8.00 10.22 -14.04
C ALA A 332 6.92 10.26 -12.94
N ALA A 333 7.04 9.43 -11.91
CA ALA A 333 6.16 9.47 -10.75
C ALA A 333 6.20 10.84 -10.05
N LEU A 334 7.39 11.35 -9.82
CA LEU A 334 7.59 12.67 -9.20
C LEU A 334 7.04 13.82 -10.07
N GLU A 335 7.21 13.76 -11.39
CA GLU A 335 6.66 14.74 -12.35
C GLU A 335 5.12 14.70 -12.36
N ALA A 336 4.54 13.53 -12.17
CA ALA A 336 3.10 13.33 -12.01
C ALA A 336 2.56 13.72 -10.61
N GLY A 337 3.45 14.19 -9.70
CA GLY A 337 3.07 14.66 -8.36
C GLY A 337 3.13 13.60 -7.26
N ASP A 338 3.59 12.38 -7.54
CA ASP A 338 3.81 11.37 -6.51
C ASP A 338 5.15 11.58 -5.80
N VAL A 339 5.08 12.05 -4.56
CA VAL A 339 6.25 12.32 -3.70
C VAL A 339 7.05 11.05 -3.38
N ASN A 340 6.39 9.87 -3.38
CA ASN A 340 7.06 8.59 -3.17
C ASN A 340 8.15 8.34 -4.22
N GLY A 341 7.98 8.86 -5.45
CA GLY A 341 9.00 8.82 -6.48
C GLY A 341 10.33 9.45 -6.06
N ALA A 342 10.28 10.59 -5.34
CA ALA A 342 11.50 11.23 -4.82
C ALA A 342 12.13 10.41 -3.68
N PHE A 343 11.32 9.84 -2.79
CA PHE A 343 11.81 8.98 -1.73
C PHE A 343 12.50 7.73 -2.29
N ASN A 344 11.87 7.06 -3.26
CA ASN A 344 12.41 5.86 -3.89
C ASN A 344 13.66 6.16 -4.75
N LEU A 345 13.77 7.34 -5.38
CA LEU A 345 15.01 7.81 -6.00
C LEU A 345 16.12 7.94 -4.96
N GLY A 346 15.79 8.46 -3.79
CA GLY A 346 16.72 8.55 -2.66
C GLY A 346 17.21 7.17 -2.21
N LEU A 347 16.30 6.19 -2.05
CA LEU A 347 16.64 4.81 -1.70
C LEU A 347 17.53 4.16 -2.77
N LEU A 348 17.18 4.33 -4.05
CA LEU A 348 17.95 3.79 -5.16
C LEU A 348 19.37 4.37 -5.19
N CYS A 349 19.51 5.69 -5.02
CA CYS A 349 20.81 6.35 -4.95
C CYS A 349 21.63 5.92 -3.73
N ALA A 350 21.00 5.77 -2.56
CA ALA A 350 21.65 5.32 -1.34
C ALA A 350 22.17 3.88 -1.48
N GLY A 351 21.37 2.98 -2.08
CA GLY A 351 21.78 1.60 -2.35
C GLY A 351 22.96 1.47 -3.33
N GLN A 352 23.18 2.48 -4.16
CA GLN A 352 24.31 2.57 -5.09
C GLN A 352 25.51 3.35 -4.52
N GLY A 353 25.47 3.78 -3.26
CA GLY A 353 26.52 4.59 -2.65
C GLY A 353 26.54 6.05 -3.11
N ARG A 354 25.57 6.50 -3.91
CA ARG A 354 25.45 7.89 -4.38
C ARG A 354 24.80 8.78 -3.30
N THR A 355 25.49 8.88 -2.16
CA THR A 355 24.95 9.48 -0.92
C THR A 355 24.53 10.94 -1.06
N THR A 356 25.26 11.73 -1.86
CA THR A 356 24.95 13.15 -2.09
C THR A 356 23.65 13.32 -2.88
N GLN A 357 23.42 12.46 -3.87
CA GLN A 357 22.19 12.48 -4.64
C GLN A 357 21.00 11.95 -3.82
N ALA A 358 21.24 10.90 -3.00
CA ALA A 358 20.24 10.39 -2.07
C ALA A 358 19.77 11.49 -1.11
N GLU A 359 20.69 12.27 -0.55
CA GLU A 359 20.37 13.39 0.31
C GLU A 359 19.48 14.42 -0.35
N GLN A 360 19.79 14.79 -1.61
CA GLN A 360 18.98 15.76 -2.36
C GLN A 360 17.54 15.27 -2.57
N TRP A 361 17.38 13.99 -2.95
CA TRP A 361 16.07 13.40 -3.16
C TRP A 361 15.27 13.24 -1.87
N TYR A 362 15.90 12.76 -0.79
CA TYR A 362 15.25 12.69 0.51
C TYR A 362 14.83 14.08 1.02
N ARG A 363 15.70 15.09 0.85
CA ARG A 363 15.38 16.47 1.22
C ARG A 363 14.18 17.00 0.45
N LYS A 364 14.12 16.73 -0.86
CA LYS A 364 12.97 17.12 -1.70
C LYS A 364 11.67 16.48 -1.19
N ALA A 365 11.66 15.18 -0.91
CA ALA A 365 10.49 14.50 -0.36
C ALA A 365 10.15 14.96 1.07
N ALA A 366 11.15 15.19 1.92
CA ALA A 366 10.94 15.63 3.31
C ALA A 366 10.33 17.04 3.41
N TYR A 367 10.66 17.94 2.48
CA TYR A 367 10.02 19.27 2.42
C TYR A 367 8.54 19.22 2.08
N THR A 368 8.08 18.21 1.34
CA THR A 368 6.65 18.02 1.04
C THR A 368 5.90 17.28 2.16
N GLY A 369 6.59 16.94 3.25
CA GLY A 369 5.98 16.28 4.42
C GLY A 369 6.09 14.75 4.43
N HIS A 370 6.89 14.16 3.53
CA HIS A 370 7.10 12.71 3.54
C HIS A 370 7.93 12.29 4.74
N ARG A 371 7.31 11.66 5.73
CA ARG A 371 7.91 11.35 7.04
C ARG A 371 9.06 10.35 6.94
N GLU A 372 8.95 9.32 6.09
CA GLU A 372 9.99 8.31 5.90
C GLU A 372 11.23 8.92 5.21
N ALA A 373 11.02 9.86 4.28
CA ALA A 373 12.12 10.58 3.66
C ALA A 373 12.83 11.51 4.66
N ALA A 374 12.09 12.16 5.55
CA ALA A 374 12.68 12.98 6.60
C ALA A 374 13.51 12.12 7.57
N ASN A 375 13.02 10.94 7.96
CA ASN A 375 13.79 9.98 8.77
C ASN A 375 15.04 9.49 8.03
N ALA A 376 14.92 9.08 6.75
CA ALA A 376 16.06 8.62 5.95
C ALA A 376 17.12 9.71 5.75
N LEU A 377 16.69 10.98 5.55
CA LEU A 377 17.59 12.13 5.48
C LEU A 377 18.35 12.31 6.79
N ALA A 378 17.65 12.25 7.92
CA ALA A 378 18.25 12.40 9.24
C ALA A 378 19.27 11.29 9.54
N VAL A 379 18.95 10.03 9.20
CA VAL A 379 19.89 8.89 9.33
C VAL A 379 21.14 9.13 8.48
N LEU A 380 20.98 9.62 7.26
CA LEU A 380 22.10 9.89 6.36
C LEU A 380 23.01 11.02 6.89
N LEU A 381 22.42 12.09 7.43
CA LEU A 381 23.17 13.19 8.06
C LEU A 381 23.94 12.69 9.30
N LEU A 382 23.30 11.86 10.12
CA LEU A 382 23.93 11.29 11.31
C LEU A 382 25.10 10.35 10.96
N GLN A 383 24.98 9.55 9.90
CA GLN A 383 26.07 8.71 9.40
C GLN A 383 27.28 9.53 8.93
N ARG A 384 27.07 10.77 8.51
CA ARG A 384 28.13 11.73 8.16
C ARG A 384 28.70 12.48 9.37
N GLY A 385 28.18 12.22 10.57
CA GLY A 385 28.58 12.89 11.79
C GLY A 385 27.86 14.22 12.06
N ASP A 386 26.89 14.60 11.23
CA ASP A 386 26.08 15.82 11.42
C ASP A 386 24.84 15.52 12.26
N ALA A 387 25.07 15.32 13.55
CA ALA A 387 24.00 15.08 14.51
C ALA A 387 23.09 16.30 14.73
N ALA A 388 23.64 17.51 14.60
CA ALA A 388 22.88 18.75 14.74
C ALA A 388 21.94 18.99 13.54
N GLY A 389 22.39 18.67 12.34
CA GLY A 389 21.57 18.72 11.14
C GLY A 389 20.53 17.60 11.06
N ALA A 390 20.76 16.44 11.69
CA ALA A 390 19.84 15.30 11.70
C ALA A 390 18.63 15.51 12.62
N GLU A 391 18.84 16.09 13.78
CA GLU A 391 17.82 16.23 14.84
C GLU A 391 16.52 16.91 14.38
N PRO A 392 16.52 18.05 13.65
CA PRO A 392 15.29 18.70 13.18
C PRO A 392 14.48 17.80 12.24
N TRP A 393 15.15 16.99 11.42
CA TRP A 393 14.49 16.08 10.50
C TRP A 393 13.89 14.86 11.20
N PHE A 394 14.58 14.31 12.19
CA PHE A 394 14.00 13.28 13.05
C PHE A 394 12.78 13.82 13.81
N SER A 395 12.86 15.04 14.36
CA SER A 395 11.74 15.66 15.07
C SER A 395 10.54 15.84 14.15
N LYS A 396 10.74 16.39 12.94
CA LYS A 396 9.69 16.55 11.94
C LYS A 396 9.06 15.22 11.53
N ALA A 397 9.88 14.18 11.33
CA ALA A 397 9.39 12.85 10.98
C ALA A 397 8.58 12.22 12.14
N ALA A 398 9.09 12.32 13.37
CA ALA A 398 8.43 11.80 14.57
C ALA A 398 7.11 12.52 14.87
N GLU A 399 7.05 13.85 14.67
CA GLU A 399 5.82 14.65 14.77
C GLU A 399 4.78 14.21 13.73
N ALA A 400 5.23 13.87 12.52
CA ALA A 400 4.40 13.32 11.45
C ALA A 400 4.03 11.85 11.66
N GLY A 401 4.40 11.24 12.82
CA GLY A 401 4.02 9.89 13.20
C GLY A 401 4.99 8.80 12.73
N SER A 402 6.24 9.13 12.35
CA SER A 402 7.27 8.12 12.11
C SER A 402 7.76 7.53 13.43
N VAL A 403 7.48 6.25 13.61
CA VAL A 403 7.86 5.51 14.83
C VAL A 403 9.38 5.33 14.90
N ASP A 404 9.99 5.03 13.76
CA ASP A 404 11.45 4.86 13.64
C ASP A 404 12.20 6.17 13.95
N ALA A 405 11.64 7.31 13.49
CA ALA A 405 12.23 8.61 13.79
C ALA A 405 12.17 8.94 15.29
N ALA A 406 11.08 8.59 15.98
CA ALA A 406 10.97 8.75 17.42
C ALA A 406 12.00 7.87 18.14
N PHE A 407 12.19 6.63 17.71
CA PHE A 407 13.22 5.74 18.24
C PHE A 407 14.63 6.30 18.02
N ASN A 408 14.93 6.77 16.80
CA ASN A 408 16.22 7.36 16.46
C ASN A 408 16.52 8.65 17.25
N LEU A 409 15.50 9.49 17.54
CA LEU A 409 15.64 10.61 18.47
C LEU A 409 16.01 10.15 19.88
N GLY A 410 15.37 9.08 20.34
CA GLY A 410 15.74 8.47 21.62
C GLY A 410 17.21 8.07 21.66
N ILE A 411 17.72 7.43 20.60
CA ILE A 411 19.14 7.07 20.48
C ILE A 411 20.04 8.33 20.47
N LEU A 412 19.65 9.35 19.72
CA LEU A 412 20.40 10.60 19.58
C LEU A 412 20.58 11.29 20.95
N HIS A 413 19.47 11.42 21.72
CA HIS A 413 19.52 12.03 23.05
C HIS A 413 20.23 11.17 24.07
N ALA A 414 20.07 9.83 24.04
CA ALA A 414 20.81 8.91 24.88
C ALA A 414 22.33 8.99 24.63
N GLY A 415 22.77 9.18 23.40
CA GLY A 415 24.16 9.39 23.03
C GLY A 415 24.75 10.73 23.51
N ARG A 416 23.92 11.66 24.00
CA ARG A 416 24.30 12.95 24.59
C ARG A 416 24.12 12.96 26.12
N ASP A 417 23.89 11.81 26.73
CA ASP A 417 23.58 11.64 28.15
C ASP A 417 22.29 12.39 28.62
N ASP A 418 21.39 12.71 27.68
CA ASP A 418 20.08 13.27 27.99
C ASP A 418 19.04 12.14 28.10
N ASP A 419 19.19 11.36 29.17
CA ASP A 419 18.35 10.18 29.43
C ASP A 419 16.84 10.53 29.56
N ALA A 420 16.54 11.74 30.07
CA ALA A 420 15.15 12.15 30.29
C ALA A 420 14.41 12.39 28.96
N THR A 421 15.04 13.07 28.01
CA THR A 421 14.45 13.30 26.68
C THR A 421 14.46 12.02 25.84
N ALA A 422 15.55 11.23 25.93
CA ALA A 422 15.63 9.92 25.27
C ALA A 422 14.47 9.01 25.67
N ARG A 423 14.19 8.93 26.97
CA ARG A 423 13.09 8.14 27.51
C ARG A 423 11.73 8.55 26.94
N ARG A 424 11.42 9.86 26.89
CA ARG A 424 10.15 10.35 26.32
C ARG A 424 9.95 9.92 24.87
N TRP A 425 11.02 9.95 24.08
CA TRP A 425 10.97 9.52 22.70
C TRP A 425 10.83 8.00 22.56
N TYR A 426 11.53 7.23 23.40
CA TYR A 426 11.37 5.78 23.46
C TYR A 426 9.95 5.38 23.90
N GLU A 427 9.36 6.05 24.91
CA GLU A 427 7.99 5.82 25.36
C GLU A 427 6.99 6.10 24.24
N ARG A 428 7.19 7.18 23.49
CA ARG A 428 6.35 7.50 22.32
C ARG A 428 6.44 6.45 21.22
N ALA A 429 7.65 5.99 20.89
CA ALA A 429 7.84 4.92 19.90
C ALA A 429 7.26 3.59 20.41
N ALA A 430 7.47 3.25 21.69
CA ALA A 430 6.93 2.04 22.31
C ALA A 430 5.39 2.03 22.33
N ALA A 431 4.76 3.17 22.61
CA ALA A 431 3.30 3.32 22.55
C ALA A 431 2.72 3.05 21.15
N SER A 432 3.53 3.25 20.11
CA SER A 432 3.19 2.94 18.72
C SER A 432 3.62 1.51 18.30
N GLY A 433 4.05 0.66 19.25
CA GLY A 433 4.38 -0.74 19.01
C GLY A 433 5.83 -1.03 18.63
N HIS A 434 6.76 -0.06 18.74
CA HIS A 434 8.17 -0.30 18.42
C HIS A 434 8.85 -1.15 19.49
N GLY A 435 9.16 -2.42 19.18
CA GLY A 435 9.69 -3.41 20.13
C GLY A 435 11.04 -3.00 20.78
N GLU A 436 11.99 -2.49 20.00
CA GLU A 436 13.29 -2.07 20.53
C GLU A 436 13.18 -0.82 21.44
N ALA A 437 12.26 0.10 21.11
CA ALA A 437 11.97 1.23 21.99
C ALA A 437 11.36 0.76 23.32
N ALA A 438 10.42 -0.20 23.27
CA ALA A 438 9.85 -0.80 24.47
C ALA A 438 10.93 -1.50 25.32
N LEU A 439 11.90 -2.15 24.68
CA LEU A 439 13.04 -2.74 25.37
C LEU A 439 13.87 -1.67 26.10
N GLN A 440 14.17 -0.53 25.46
CA GLN A 440 14.93 0.54 26.11
C GLN A 440 14.18 1.14 27.30
N VAL A 441 12.87 1.36 27.17
CA VAL A 441 12.02 1.80 28.30
C VAL A 441 12.04 0.78 29.44
N ALA A 442 11.92 -0.50 29.12
CA ALA A 442 11.95 -1.57 30.12
C ALA A 442 13.30 -1.62 30.87
N ILE A 443 14.41 -1.43 30.15
CA ILE A 443 15.74 -1.38 30.76
C ILE A 443 15.87 -0.20 31.75
N ALA A 444 15.32 0.96 31.38
CA ALA A 444 15.29 2.13 32.25
C ALA A 444 14.45 1.86 33.50
N LEU A 445 13.25 1.29 33.37
CA LEU A 445 12.38 0.93 34.48
C LEU A 445 12.97 -0.14 35.39
N GLN A 446 13.71 -1.13 34.85
CA GLN A 446 14.44 -2.11 35.65
C GLN A 446 15.52 -1.47 36.51
N LYS A 447 16.24 -0.47 36.00
CA LYS A 447 17.24 0.30 36.77
C LYS A 447 16.59 1.11 37.90
N GLU A 448 15.39 1.59 37.72
CA GLU A 448 14.59 2.34 38.69
C GLU A 448 13.90 1.43 39.73
N GLY A 449 13.87 0.11 39.48
CA GLY A 449 13.23 -0.86 40.37
C GLY A 449 11.72 -1.04 40.11
N ASP A 450 11.16 -0.42 39.06
CA ASP A 450 9.77 -0.63 38.66
C ASP A 450 9.66 -1.94 37.85
N ALA A 451 9.51 -3.04 38.56
CA ALA A 451 9.36 -4.37 37.94
C ALA A 451 8.08 -4.52 37.12
N HIS A 452 6.95 -3.91 37.58
CA HIS A 452 5.68 -4.04 36.90
C HIS A 452 5.63 -3.24 35.59
N GLY A 453 6.14 -2.00 35.61
CA GLY A 453 6.30 -1.21 34.39
C GLY A 453 7.24 -1.87 33.39
N ALA A 454 8.37 -2.42 33.86
CA ALA A 454 9.34 -3.14 33.04
C ALA A 454 8.71 -4.38 32.39
N GLU A 455 7.93 -5.18 33.13
CA GLU A 455 7.25 -6.37 32.60
C GLU A 455 6.32 -6.04 31.43
N ARG A 456 5.50 -5.00 31.59
CA ARG A 456 4.58 -4.56 30.52
C ARG A 456 5.33 -4.21 29.23
N HIS A 457 6.40 -3.45 29.33
CA HIS A 457 7.21 -3.06 28.17
C HIS A 457 8.01 -4.23 27.59
N LEU A 458 8.50 -5.17 28.44
CA LEU A 458 9.15 -6.38 27.96
C LEU A 458 8.19 -7.29 27.20
N ARG A 459 6.91 -7.41 27.64
CA ARG A 459 5.89 -8.14 26.87
C ARG A 459 5.67 -7.51 25.49
N CYS A 460 5.65 -6.19 25.39
CA CYS A 460 5.57 -5.48 24.11
C CYS A 460 6.81 -5.76 23.24
N ALA A 461 8.01 -5.65 23.79
CA ALA A 461 9.27 -5.93 23.09
C ALA A 461 9.34 -7.37 22.59
N ALA A 462 8.99 -8.33 23.43
CA ALA A 462 9.00 -9.76 23.11
C ALA A 462 7.92 -10.11 22.07
N GLY A 463 6.73 -9.50 22.18
CA GLY A 463 5.66 -9.60 21.18
C GLY A 463 6.04 -9.03 19.83
N GLY A 464 6.82 -7.95 19.80
CA GLY A 464 7.44 -7.36 18.62
C GLY A 464 8.64 -8.13 18.06
N GLY A 465 8.94 -9.32 18.61
CA GLY A 465 9.99 -10.21 18.10
C GLY A 465 11.40 -9.92 18.60
N SER A 466 11.59 -9.07 19.62
CA SER A 466 12.92 -8.81 20.20
C SER A 466 13.42 -10.01 21.01
N PRO A 467 14.53 -10.70 20.60
CA PRO A 467 15.08 -11.82 21.36
C PRO A 467 15.60 -11.42 22.73
N GLU A 468 16.21 -10.23 22.85
CA GLU A 468 16.67 -9.69 24.13
C GLU A 468 15.48 -9.34 25.04
N GLY A 469 14.39 -8.77 24.46
CA GLY A 469 13.14 -8.50 25.18
C GLY A 469 12.53 -9.77 25.76
N ALA A 470 12.42 -10.83 24.95
CA ALA A 470 11.92 -12.12 25.37
C ALA A 470 12.81 -12.78 26.45
N PHE A 471 14.13 -12.69 26.30
CA PHE A 471 15.07 -13.19 27.31
C PHE A 471 14.94 -12.44 28.64
N ARG A 472 14.84 -11.11 28.63
CA ARG A 472 14.71 -10.30 29.83
C ARG A 472 13.37 -10.50 30.53
N LEU A 473 12.30 -10.68 29.74
CA LEU A 473 10.99 -11.02 30.27
C LEU A 473 11.04 -12.38 31.00
N GLY A 474 11.60 -13.40 30.34
CA GLY A 474 11.82 -14.71 30.99
C GLY A 474 12.63 -14.61 32.26
N ALA A 475 13.70 -13.78 32.28
CA ALA A 475 14.51 -13.60 33.48
C ALA A 475 13.76 -12.87 34.62
N LEU A 476 12.87 -11.93 34.27
CA LEU A 476 12.04 -11.22 35.25
C LEU A 476 10.98 -12.18 35.85
N LEU A 477 10.37 -13.01 35.04
CA LEU A 477 9.37 -14.00 35.47
C LEU A 477 10.02 -15.13 36.29
N ASP A 478 11.19 -15.64 35.87
CA ASP A 478 11.96 -16.66 36.61
C ASP A 478 12.32 -16.18 38.04
N ALA A 479 12.51 -14.87 38.21
CA ALA A 479 12.80 -14.27 39.52
C ALA A 479 11.60 -14.17 40.48
N GLN A 480 10.37 -14.37 39.98
CA GLN A 480 9.15 -14.38 40.81
C GLN A 480 8.95 -15.70 41.54
N ASP A 481 9.67 -16.77 41.13
CA ASP A 481 9.75 -18.10 41.74
C ASP A 481 8.38 -18.75 42.00
N THR A 482 7.34 -18.42 41.17
CA THR A 482 6.04 -19.11 41.20
C THR A 482 5.99 -20.13 40.04
N PRO A 483 5.31 -21.28 40.23
CA PRO A 483 5.26 -22.33 39.21
C PRO A 483 4.77 -21.81 37.85
N GLU A 484 3.75 -20.93 37.88
CA GLU A 484 3.17 -20.34 36.68
C GLU A 484 4.14 -19.40 35.99
N ALA A 485 4.83 -18.53 36.72
CA ALA A 485 5.81 -17.60 36.19
C ALA A 485 7.04 -18.31 35.61
N VAL A 486 7.48 -19.40 36.25
CA VAL A 486 8.61 -20.23 35.76
C VAL A 486 8.23 -20.92 34.45
N ALA A 487 7.00 -21.44 34.34
CA ALA A 487 6.52 -22.05 33.10
C ALA A 487 6.46 -21.02 31.96
N GLU A 488 5.90 -19.83 32.21
CA GLU A 488 5.86 -18.74 31.23
C GLU A 488 7.29 -18.26 30.88
N ALA A 489 8.19 -18.20 31.84
CA ALA A 489 9.59 -17.84 31.59
C ALA A 489 10.27 -18.81 30.62
N GLU A 490 10.03 -20.12 30.77
CA GLU A 490 10.58 -21.12 29.84
C GLU A 490 10.06 -20.93 28.42
N GLU A 491 8.79 -20.57 28.23
CA GLU A 491 8.23 -20.27 26.90
C GLU A 491 8.93 -19.06 26.25
N TRP A 492 9.16 -18.01 27.02
CA TRP A 492 9.86 -16.83 26.51
C TRP A 492 11.34 -17.11 26.22
N TYR A 493 12.00 -17.90 27.05
CA TYR A 493 13.35 -18.37 26.77
C TYR A 493 13.39 -19.22 25.49
N ALA A 494 12.38 -20.08 25.26
CA ALA A 494 12.31 -20.88 24.06
C ALA A 494 12.16 -20.03 22.78
N ARG A 495 11.31 -19.00 22.84
CA ARG A 495 11.18 -18.04 21.72
C ARG A 495 12.50 -17.31 21.43
N ALA A 496 13.17 -16.81 22.46
CA ALA A 496 14.45 -16.14 22.30
C ALA A 496 15.54 -17.10 21.79
N ALA A 497 15.59 -18.32 22.31
CA ALA A 497 16.55 -19.35 21.90
C ALA A 497 16.38 -19.78 20.45
N GLY A 498 15.12 -19.92 19.98
CA GLY A 498 14.80 -20.22 18.58
C GLY A 498 15.29 -19.15 17.61
N GLN A 499 15.46 -17.90 18.08
CA GLN A 499 16.05 -16.79 17.32
C GLN A 499 17.59 -16.68 17.53
N GLY A 500 18.23 -17.71 18.10
CA GLY A 500 19.67 -17.76 18.31
C GLY A 500 20.20 -16.95 19.50
N HIS A 501 19.32 -16.55 20.44
CA HIS A 501 19.77 -15.81 21.63
C HIS A 501 20.51 -16.71 22.61
N ARG A 502 21.84 -16.63 22.59
CA ARG A 502 22.76 -17.52 23.32
C ARG A 502 22.50 -17.62 24.83
N ARG A 503 22.16 -16.51 25.49
CA ARG A 503 21.86 -16.50 26.95
C ARG A 503 20.57 -17.25 27.25
N ALA A 504 19.56 -17.18 26.38
CA ALA A 504 18.32 -17.92 26.52
C ALA A 504 18.54 -19.42 26.31
N GLN A 505 19.34 -19.82 25.32
CA GLN A 505 19.76 -21.22 25.14
C GLN A 505 20.44 -21.81 26.38
N VAL A 506 21.35 -21.05 27.01
CA VAL A 506 21.96 -21.47 28.28
C VAL A 506 20.91 -21.63 29.37
N ARG A 507 19.94 -20.70 29.49
CA ARG A 507 18.87 -20.79 30.51
C ARG A 507 17.98 -22.01 30.30
N LEU A 508 17.57 -22.28 29.05
CA LEU A 508 16.79 -23.48 28.71
C LEU A 508 17.55 -24.77 29.05
N GLY A 509 18.85 -24.81 28.72
CA GLY A 509 19.71 -25.94 29.12
C GLY A 509 19.77 -26.12 30.63
N MET A 510 19.77 -25.02 31.40
CA MET A 510 19.71 -25.09 32.88
C MET A 510 18.35 -25.60 33.38
N CYS A 511 17.24 -25.17 32.74
CA CYS A 511 15.90 -25.64 33.08
C CYS A 511 15.75 -27.13 32.78
N ALA A 512 16.20 -27.59 31.63
CA ALA A 512 16.20 -29.01 31.25
C ALA A 512 17.06 -29.84 32.19
N ALA A 513 18.26 -29.36 32.57
CA ALA A 513 19.14 -30.03 33.51
C ALA A 513 18.55 -30.14 34.93
N ARG A 514 17.79 -29.13 35.38
CA ARG A 514 17.06 -29.20 36.68
C ARG A 514 15.97 -30.26 36.66
N ARG A 515 15.28 -30.47 35.53
CA ARG A 515 14.28 -31.51 35.35
C ARG A 515 14.88 -32.91 35.15
N GLY A 516 16.20 -32.99 35.00
CA GLY A 516 16.86 -34.26 34.72
C GLY A 516 16.85 -34.67 33.22
N ASP A 517 16.43 -33.78 32.35
CA ASP A 517 16.44 -34.03 30.91
C ASP A 517 17.84 -33.69 30.35
N VAL A 518 18.69 -34.72 30.37
CA VAL A 518 20.11 -34.62 29.95
C VAL A 518 20.21 -34.35 28.44
N VAL A 519 19.32 -34.93 27.65
CA VAL A 519 19.37 -34.82 26.19
C VAL A 519 19.05 -33.39 25.71
N ASP A 520 17.95 -32.83 26.20
CA ASP A 520 17.59 -31.45 25.88
C ASP A 520 18.59 -30.45 26.48
N ALA A 521 19.10 -30.69 27.70
CA ALA A 521 20.12 -29.84 28.28
C ALA A 521 21.41 -29.82 27.41
N ALA A 522 21.86 -31.00 26.97
CA ALA A 522 23.02 -31.10 26.08
C ALA A 522 22.81 -30.39 24.73
N ARG A 523 21.62 -30.53 24.15
CA ARG A 523 21.27 -29.85 22.91
C ARG A 523 21.38 -28.34 23.03
N TRP A 524 20.71 -27.74 24.02
CA TRP A 524 20.70 -26.29 24.21
C TRP A 524 22.06 -25.73 24.58
N TYR A 525 22.82 -26.44 25.42
CA TYR A 525 24.17 -26.00 25.73
C TYR A 525 25.11 -26.09 24.52
N ARG A 526 24.95 -27.11 23.65
CA ARG A 526 25.71 -27.25 22.40
C ARG A 526 25.41 -26.13 21.44
N GLU A 527 24.13 -25.83 21.19
CA GLU A 527 23.70 -24.70 20.34
C GLU A 527 24.29 -23.38 20.84
N ALA A 528 24.21 -23.13 22.16
CA ALA A 528 24.78 -21.94 22.76
C ALA A 528 26.32 -21.90 22.58
N ALA A 529 26.99 -23.02 22.76
CA ALA A 529 28.46 -23.13 22.65
C ALA A 529 28.93 -22.95 21.19
N GLU A 530 28.26 -23.53 20.22
CA GLU A 530 28.50 -23.35 18.78
C GLU A 530 28.27 -21.90 18.36
N GLY A 531 27.27 -21.23 18.93
CA GLY A 531 27.07 -19.80 18.81
C GLY A 531 28.11 -18.91 19.51
N GLY A 532 29.11 -19.50 20.16
CA GLY A 532 30.23 -18.79 20.84
C GLY A 532 29.93 -18.42 22.30
N SER A 533 28.98 -19.07 22.97
CA SER A 533 28.74 -18.86 24.40
C SER A 533 29.74 -19.65 25.23
N ARG A 534 30.67 -18.95 25.89
CA ARG A 534 31.61 -19.58 26.86
C ARG A 534 30.91 -20.29 28.02
N ASN A 535 29.75 -19.78 28.47
CA ASN A 535 28.94 -20.40 29.52
C ASN A 535 28.24 -21.67 29.02
N GLY A 536 27.77 -21.68 27.74
CA GLY A 536 27.18 -22.86 27.11
C GLY A 536 28.22 -23.98 27.00
N ALA A 537 29.42 -23.69 26.51
CA ALA A 537 30.50 -24.62 26.40
C ALA A 537 30.94 -25.17 27.78
N PHE A 538 31.00 -24.32 28.81
CA PHE A 538 31.30 -24.75 30.16
C PHE A 538 30.25 -25.69 30.75
N ASN A 539 28.96 -25.35 30.62
CA ASN A 539 27.87 -26.16 31.16
C ASN A 539 27.71 -27.49 30.40
N LEU A 540 27.97 -27.51 29.06
CA LEU A 540 27.99 -28.75 28.29
C LEU A 540 29.13 -29.67 28.81
N GLY A 541 30.31 -29.12 29.05
CA GLY A 541 31.43 -29.88 29.62
C GLY A 541 31.10 -30.42 31.01
N LEU A 542 30.39 -29.66 31.87
CA LEU A 542 29.96 -30.14 33.18
C LEU A 542 28.96 -31.32 33.04
N LEU A 543 28.02 -31.21 32.08
CA LEU A 543 27.03 -32.27 31.84
C LEU A 543 27.69 -33.55 31.34
N LEU A 544 28.58 -33.43 30.34
CA LEU A 544 29.34 -34.57 29.78
C LEU A 544 30.22 -35.24 30.80
N ALA A 545 30.87 -34.47 31.70
CA ALA A 545 31.69 -35.03 32.78
C ALA A 545 30.84 -35.80 33.81
N ARG A 546 29.60 -35.41 34.06
CA ARG A 546 28.69 -36.16 34.93
C ARG A 546 28.26 -37.49 34.30
N GLU A 547 28.10 -37.52 32.98
CA GLU A 547 27.76 -38.72 32.20
C GLU A 547 29.01 -39.62 31.95
N GLY A 548 30.17 -39.26 32.45
CA GLY A 548 31.41 -40.03 32.32
C GLY A 548 32.19 -39.81 31.03
N ALA A 549 31.75 -38.89 30.17
CA ALA A 549 32.43 -38.53 28.91
C ALA A 549 33.51 -37.47 29.12
N GLU A 550 34.53 -37.80 29.98
CA GLU A 550 35.61 -36.87 30.34
C GLU A 550 36.40 -36.30 29.15
N PRO A 551 36.75 -37.08 28.09
CA PRO A 551 37.49 -36.54 26.96
C PRO A 551 36.70 -35.44 26.19
N GLU A 552 35.39 -35.65 25.99
CA GLU A 552 34.54 -34.67 25.33
C GLU A 552 34.33 -33.44 26.22
N ALA A 553 34.16 -33.65 27.52
CA ALA A 553 34.04 -32.56 28.49
C ALA A 553 35.31 -31.67 28.48
N ALA A 554 36.50 -32.28 28.41
CA ALA A 554 37.76 -31.54 28.30
C ALA A 554 37.82 -30.66 27.05
N LEU A 555 37.34 -31.18 25.90
CA LEU A 555 37.28 -30.42 24.65
C LEU A 555 36.40 -29.15 24.78
N TRP A 556 35.21 -29.28 25.36
CA TRP A 556 34.32 -28.16 25.56
C TRP A 556 34.84 -27.18 26.62
N TRP A 557 35.46 -27.67 27.68
CA TRP A 557 36.14 -26.78 28.66
C TRP A 557 37.32 -26.04 28.05
N THR A 558 38.07 -26.65 27.15
CA THR A 558 39.16 -25.98 26.40
C THR A 558 38.60 -24.83 25.57
N ARG A 559 37.54 -25.08 24.81
CA ARG A 559 36.86 -24.00 24.05
C ARG A 559 36.35 -22.88 24.97
N ALA A 560 35.77 -23.24 26.10
CA ALA A 560 35.31 -22.23 27.08
C ALA A 560 36.46 -21.44 27.68
N ALA A 561 37.57 -22.11 28.05
CA ALA A 561 38.77 -21.47 28.64
C ALA A 561 39.45 -20.56 27.61
N ASP A 562 39.52 -20.97 26.33
CA ASP A 562 40.02 -20.16 25.22
C ASP A 562 39.20 -18.89 25.00
N ALA A 563 37.90 -18.96 25.27
CA ALA A 563 36.99 -17.80 25.29
C ALA A 563 37.03 -17.01 26.62
N GLY A 564 38.03 -17.28 27.50
CA GLY A 564 38.22 -16.55 28.76
C GLY A 564 37.29 -16.98 29.91
N HIS A 565 36.87 -18.25 29.96
CA HIS A 565 36.07 -18.76 31.07
C HIS A 565 36.94 -19.38 32.15
N GLY A 566 37.31 -18.63 33.19
CA GLY A 566 38.26 -19.05 34.22
C GLY A 566 37.87 -20.32 35.01
N ARG A 567 36.56 -20.56 35.24
CA ARG A 567 36.09 -21.80 35.88
C ARG A 567 36.36 -23.04 35.01
N ALA A 568 36.31 -22.88 33.66
CA ALA A 568 36.64 -23.96 32.74
C ALA A 568 38.13 -24.29 32.78
N ALA A 569 38.98 -23.25 32.79
CA ALA A 569 40.42 -23.43 32.96
C ALA A 569 40.77 -24.13 34.28
N LEU A 570 40.11 -23.79 35.39
CA LEU A 570 40.30 -24.50 36.66
C LEU A 570 39.86 -25.97 36.60
N ARG A 571 38.78 -26.30 35.87
CA ARG A 571 38.36 -27.70 35.67
C ARG A 571 39.36 -28.49 34.84
N LEU A 572 39.94 -27.88 33.82
CA LEU A 572 41.04 -28.47 33.03
C LEU A 572 42.29 -28.67 33.87
N ALA A 573 42.67 -27.70 34.71
CA ALA A 573 43.78 -27.84 35.62
C ALA A 573 43.61 -29.03 36.58
N LEU A 574 42.41 -29.18 37.17
CA LEU A 574 42.09 -30.31 38.04
C LEU A 574 42.12 -31.64 37.30
N LEU A 575 41.66 -31.68 36.05
CA LEU A 575 41.66 -32.88 35.22
C LEU A 575 43.09 -33.26 34.83
N ALA A 576 43.91 -32.32 34.38
CA ALA A 576 45.32 -32.54 34.06
C ALA A 576 46.14 -33.01 35.28
N ALA A 577 45.88 -32.42 36.46
CA ALA A 577 46.49 -32.85 37.69
C ALA A 577 46.15 -34.30 38.05
N ARG A 578 44.90 -34.74 37.90
CA ARG A 578 44.49 -36.14 38.12
C ARG A 578 45.20 -37.11 37.20
N HIS A 579 45.46 -36.71 35.95
CA HIS A 579 46.16 -37.51 34.95
C HIS A 579 47.70 -37.43 35.07
N GLY A 580 48.22 -36.74 36.07
CA GLY A 580 49.68 -36.60 36.29
C GLY A 580 50.35 -35.63 35.28
N GLN A 581 49.58 -34.87 34.52
CA GLN A 581 50.07 -33.87 33.55
C GLN A 581 50.31 -32.54 34.25
N LEU A 582 51.39 -32.50 35.10
CA LEU A 582 51.61 -31.39 36.01
C LEU A 582 51.91 -30.07 35.29
N ALA A 583 52.62 -30.10 34.15
CA ALA A 583 52.95 -28.90 33.39
C ALA A 583 51.64 -28.28 32.75
N ASP A 584 50.81 -29.12 32.21
CA ASP A 584 49.52 -28.66 31.65
C ASP A 584 48.59 -28.12 32.75
N ALA A 585 48.58 -28.79 33.92
CA ALA A 585 47.83 -28.34 35.08
C ALA A 585 48.26 -26.95 35.54
N GLN A 586 49.55 -26.68 35.58
CA GLN A 586 50.09 -25.35 35.93
C GLN A 586 49.73 -24.29 34.90
N ALA A 587 49.82 -24.61 33.60
CA ALA A 587 49.40 -23.70 32.51
C ALA A 587 47.93 -23.31 32.60
N TRP A 588 47.06 -24.28 32.86
CA TRP A 588 45.62 -24.03 33.04
C TRP A 588 45.32 -23.27 34.36
N CYS A 589 46.07 -23.52 35.43
CA CYS A 589 45.96 -22.71 36.64
C CYS A 589 46.32 -21.23 36.40
N ALA A 590 47.39 -20.95 35.69
CA ALA A 590 47.78 -19.59 35.35
C ALA A 590 46.65 -18.88 34.56
N ARG A 591 46.06 -19.58 33.60
CA ARG A 591 44.92 -19.04 32.81
C ARG A 591 43.66 -18.85 33.66
N ALA A 592 43.42 -19.73 34.64
CA ALA A 592 42.29 -19.59 35.57
C ALA A 592 42.44 -18.38 36.50
N VAL A 593 43.69 -18.06 36.90
CA VAL A 593 44.02 -16.85 37.68
C VAL A 593 43.79 -15.59 36.86
N GLU A 594 44.21 -15.61 35.58
CA GLU A 594 44.09 -14.45 34.70
C GLU A 594 42.62 -14.12 34.34
N CYS A 595 41.84 -15.14 34.00
CA CYS A 595 40.49 -14.98 33.45
C CYS A 595 39.34 -15.23 34.44
N GLY A 596 39.64 -15.73 35.65
CA GLY A 596 38.62 -16.14 36.62
C GLY A 596 38.22 -15.03 37.58
N PRO A 597 37.02 -15.14 38.18
CA PRO A 597 36.67 -14.32 39.35
C PRO A 597 37.58 -14.63 40.52
N ALA A 598 37.69 -13.71 41.51
CA ALA A 598 38.61 -13.78 42.63
C ALA A 598 38.66 -15.16 43.34
N GLU A 599 37.49 -15.77 43.60
CA GLU A 599 37.41 -17.11 44.20
C GLU A 599 38.04 -18.22 43.35
N VAL A 600 37.91 -18.11 42.00
CA VAL A 600 38.49 -19.10 41.08
C VAL A 600 39.99 -18.90 40.97
N ALA A 601 40.45 -17.65 40.92
CA ALA A 601 41.88 -17.29 40.93
C ALA A 601 42.56 -17.77 42.20
N GLU A 602 41.95 -17.58 43.37
CA GLU A 602 42.48 -18.06 44.65
C GLU A 602 42.57 -19.59 44.71
N ARG A 603 41.54 -20.32 44.22
CA ARG A 603 41.57 -21.79 44.14
C ARG A 603 42.66 -22.28 43.18
N ALA A 604 42.79 -21.60 42.02
CA ALA A 604 43.83 -21.93 41.05
C ALA A 604 45.26 -21.69 41.62
N ALA A 605 45.46 -20.58 42.34
CA ALA A 605 46.73 -20.31 42.99
C ALA A 605 47.09 -21.39 44.03
N ARG A 606 46.17 -21.77 44.90
CA ARG A 606 46.34 -22.87 45.85
C ARG A 606 46.72 -24.21 45.19
N LEU A 607 46.10 -24.49 44.05
CA LEU A 607 46.42 -25.68 43.28
C LEU A 607 47.79 -25.57 42.63
N THR A 608 48.25 -24.41 42.19
CA THR A 608 49.55 -24.16 41.63
C THR A 608 50.65 -24.42 42.74
N ASP A 609 50.41 -23.93 43.94
CA ASP A 609 51.33 -24.15 45.07
C ASP A 609 51.47 -25.66 45.44
N ALA A 610 50.34 -26.37 45.46
CA ALA A 610 50.30 -27.81 45.68
C ALA A 610 51.07 -28.60 44.59
N LEU A 611 50.86 -28.23 43.32
CA LEU A 611 51.54 -28.84 42.16
C LEU A 611 53.05 -28.55 42.15
N ALA A 612 53.46 -27.37 42.64
CA ALA A 612 54.90 -27.02 42.80
C ALA A 612 55.59 -27.86 43.86
N HIS A 613 54.89 -28.19 44.94
CA HIS A 613 55.42 -29.10 45.99
C HIS A 613 55.60 -30.53 45.45
N GLU A 614 54.67 -31.05 44.67
CA GLU A 614 54.76 -32.39 44.04
C GLU A 614 55.84 -32.47 42.95
N LEU A 615 56.12 -31.39 42.23
CA LEU A 615 57.20 -31.31 41.23
C LEU A 615 58.57 -31.20 41.85
N SER A 616 58.68 -30.77 43.13
CA SER A 616 59.94 -30.62 43.89
C SER A 616 60.25 -31.81 44.76
N ALA A 617 59.29 -32.74 44.95
CA ALA A 617 59.48 -33.98 45.69
C ALA A 617 59.84 -35.14 44.75
#